data_097093f8a00cd704019d519f2d5ea14c
#
_entry.id   097093f8a00cd704019d519f2d5ea14c
#
_cell.length_a   1.000
_cell.length_b   1.000
_cell.length_c   1.000
_cell.angle_alpha   90.00
_cell.angle_beta   90.00
_cell.angle_gamma   90.00
#
_symmetry.space_group_name_H-M   'P 1'
#
loop_
_entity.id
_entity.type
_entity.pdbx_description
1 polymer ?
#
loop_
_entity_poly.entity_id
_entity_poly.type
_entity_poly.pdbx_seq_one_letter_code
_entity_poly.pdbx_strand_id
1 'polypeptide(L)'
;MAKISHISIRRRLSAIALLVTFFFCLLAGRLFWLQVVESDNLKSLAFGQWTRDLPFTADRGDITDVNGQVLASSVTLYTMYCRPSDVENAEETADFISDVLDIDRTLLLTRLKGKGVSETRLCRKVTREEKLTIESRDFSGIYFTADSARYYNYGDFLTQLLGFTDIDNKGQSGLELYYDKYLTGKNGYSYTETDLIGRELEDGDTYYVAPVKGMNMRLTVDYTVQAVAEKAVRDACARYDAKSVSCVMLNADTGAVLAMAQAPSYDLNDIPRDDVNALMENSALAAVTDMYEPGSTFKILTSAIGIETGVIKNSYYCGGSCTV
;
A
#
# COMPACT_ATOMS: atom_id res chain seq x y z
N MET A 1 9.63 -24.26 85.09
CA MET A 1 8.70 -23.69 84.07
C MET A 1 8.65 -22.18 84.23
N ALA A 2 9.25 -21.48 83.25
CA ALA A 2 9.33 -20.01 83.28
C ALA A 2 7.93 -19.42 83.05
N LYS A 3 7.37 -18.65 84.03
CA LYS A 3 6.12 -17.90 83.87
C LYS A 3 6.33 -16.82 82.76
N ILE A 4 5.81 -17.08 81.57
CA ILE A 4 5.79 -16.07 80.50
C ILE A 4 4.83 -14.96 80.91
N SER A 5 5.34 -13.76 81.14
CA SER A 5 4.53 -12.59 81.53
C SER A 5 3.53 -12.25 80.45
N HIS A 6 2.24 -12.06 80.83
CA HIS A 6 1.16 -11.63 79.92
C HIS A 6 1.50 -10.36 79.11
N ILE A 7 2.38 -9.51 79.63
CA ILE A 7 2.87 -8.30 79.00
C ILE A 7 3.75 -8.64 77.81
N SER A 8 4.59 -9.68 77.90
CA SER A 8 5.47 -10.09 76.80
C SER A 8 4.70 -10.73 75.64
N ILE A 9 3.61 -11.46 75.93
CA ILE A 9 2.72 -12.04 74.91
C ILE A 9 1.96 -10.93 74.16
N ARG A 10 1.40 -9.95 74.89
CA ARG A 10 0.71 -8.80 74.25
C ARG A 10 1.63 -8.01 73.36
N ARG A 11 2.87 -7.71 73.77
CA ARG A 11 3.86 -7.00 72.90
C ARG A 11 4.20 -7.80 71.65
N ARG A 12 4.36 -9.11 71.73
CA ARG A 12 4.65 -9.97 70.56
C ARG A 12 3.43 -10.01 69.63
N LEU A 13 2.20 -10.15 70.14
CA LEU A 13 0.96 -10.09 69.35
C LEU A 13 0.77 -8.74 68.68
N SER A 14 1.05 -7.63 69.41
CA SER A 14 0.96 -6.29 68.82
C SER A 14 2.05 -6.08 67.72
N ALA A 15 3.25 -6.62 67.90
CA ALA A 15 4.30 -6.54 66.89
C ALA A 15 3.95 -7.34 65.61
N ILE A 16 3.39 -8.54 65.78
CA ILE A 16 2.91 -9.37 64.68
C ILE A 16 1.74 -8.65 63.96
N ALA A 17 0.75 -8.10 64.69
CA ALA A 17 -0.34 -7.37 64.13
C ALA A 17 0.11 -6.15 63.33
N LEU A 18 1.08 -5.37 63.83
CA LEU A 18 1.69 -4.24 63.18
C LEU A 18 2.42 -4.66 61.87
N LEU A 19 3.16 -5.77 61.94
CA LEU A 19 3.87 -6.30 60.76
C LEU A 19 2.89 -6.77 59.67
N VAL A 20 1.81 -7.47 60.05
CA VAL A 20 0.75 -7.88 59.12
C VAL A 20 0.05 -6.67 58.50
N THR A 21 -0.31 -5.68 59.33
CA THR A 21 -0.94 -4.43 58.82
C THR A 21 0.01 -3.69 57.85
N PHE A 22 1.32 -3.63 58.16
CA PHE A 22 2.29 -3.02 57.28
C PHE A 22 2.37 -3.73 55.89
N PHE A 23 2.35 -5.06 55.88
CA PHE A 23 2.32 -5.81 54.61
C PHE A 23 1.00 -5.60 53.84
N PHE A 24 -0.15 -5.52 54.54
CA PHE A 24 -1.40 -5.18 53.88
C PHE A 24 -1.42 -3.78 53.29
N CYS A 25 -0.83 -2.79 53.96
CA CYS A 25 -0.67 -1.42 53.41
C CYS A 25 0.24 -1.41 52.19
N LEU A 26 1.34 -2.18 52.21
CA LEU A 26 2.20 -2.33 51.02
C LEU A 26 1.48 -2.96 49.83
N LEU A 27 0.72 -4.02 50.06
CA LEU A 27 -0.11 -4.66 49.02
C LEU A 27 -1.18 -3.71 48.47
N ALA A 28 -1.88 -3.00 49.36
CA ALA A 28 -2.88 -2.01 48.95
C ALA A 28 -2.25 -0.87 48.12
N GLY A 29 -1.09 -0.38 48.54
CA GLY A 29 -0.32 0.62 47.76
C GLY A 29 0.11 0.10 46.40
N ARG A 30 0.57 -1.16 46.32
CA ARG A 30 0.92 -1.77 45.03
C ARG A 30 -0.29 -1.98 44.12
N LEU A 31 -1.41 -2.41 44.66
CA LEU A 31 -2.68 -2.56 43.91
C LEU A 31 -3.17 -1.20 43.41
N PHE A 32 -3.13 -0.17 44.24
CA PHE A 32 -3.48 1.19 43.82
C PHE A 32 -2.57 1.66 42.68
N TRP A 33 -1.26 1.44 42.77
CA TRP A 33 -0.36 1.79 41.71
C TRP A 33 -0.71 1.10 40.39
N LEU A 34 -0.95 -0.21 40.42
CA LEU A 34 -1.30 -0.99 39.24
C LEU A 34 -2.65 -0.58 38.62
N GLN A 35 -3.64 -0.29 39.48
CA GLN A 35 -5.02 0.00 39.04
C GLN A 35 -5.22 1.46 38.60
N VAL A 36 -4.44 2.40 39.13
CA VAL A 36 -4.62 3.83 38.86
C VAL A 36 -3.51 4.38 38.00
N VAL A 37 -2.24 4.15 38.37
CA VAL A 37 -1.10 4.77 37.67
C VAL A 37 -0.72 4.01 36.41
N GLU A 38 -0.76 2.68 36.46
CA GLU A 38 -0.34 1.82 35.34
C GLU A 38 -1.53 1.23 34.55
N SER A 39 -2.75 1.64 34.91
CA SER A 39 -3.99 1.13 34.33
C SER A 39 -4.04 1.26 32.82
N ASP A 40 -3.69 2.42 32.28
CA ASP A 40 -3.80 2.70 30.84
C ASP A 40 -2.75 1.91 30.04
N ASN A 41 -1.56 1.73 30.58
CA ASN A 41 -0.51 0.92 29.97
C ASN A 41 -0.88 -0.57 29.99
N LEU A 42 -1.39 -1.06 31.13
CA LEU A 42 -1.83 -2.46 31.27
C LEU A 42 -3.06 -2.74 30.39
N LYS A 43 -4.01 -1.79 30.30
CA LYS A 43 -5.16 -1.90 29.39
C LYS A 43 -4.71 -1.95 27.93
N SER A 44 -3.75 -1.11 27.51
CA SER A 44 -3.25 -1.14 26.13
C SER A 44 -2.55 -2.45 25.79
N LEU A 45 -1.79 -3.02 26.72
CA LEU A 45 -1.16 -4.33 26.57
C LEU A 45 -2.17 -5.47 26.52
N ALA A 46 -3.20 -5.43 27.41
CA ALA A 46 -4.28 -6.39 27.41
C ALA A 46 -5.13 -6.30 26.14
N PHE A 47 -5.43 -5.09 25.69
CA PHE A 47 -6.17 -4.83 24.45
C PHE A 47 -5.45 -5.45 23.24
N GLY A 48 -4.13 -5.31 23.14
CA GLY A 48 -3.34 -5.95 22.09
C GLY A 48 -3.26 -7.48 22.16
N GLN A 49 -3.64 -8.09 23.30
CA GLN A 49 -3.70 -9.55 23.47
C GLN A 49 -5.10 -10.14 23.28
N TRP A 50 -6.15 -9.36 23.55
CA TRP A 50 -7.55 -9.81 23.53
C TRP A 50 -8.31 -9.35 22.29
N THR A 51 -7.74 -8.44 21.50
CA THR A 51 -8.37 -7.98 20.28
C THR A 51 -7.68 -8.55 19.08
N ARG A 52 -8.45 -8.99 18.12
CA ARG A 52 -7.99 -9.37 16.80
C ARG A 52 -8.16 -8.19 15.87
N ASP A 53 -7.04 -7.67 15.38
CA ASP A 53 -7.02 -6.63 14.38
C ASP A 53 -7.19 -7.26 13.00
N LEU A 54 -8.34 -7.08 12.38
CA LEU A 54 -8.52 -7.36 10.97
C LEU A 54 -8.38 -6.04 10.21
N PRO A 55 -7.23 -5.79 9.56
CA PRO A 55 -7.05 -4.60 8.76
C PRO A 55 -7.89 -4.72 7.48
N PHE A 56 -8.70 -3.71 7.21
CA PHE A 56 -9.37 -3.53 5.92
C PHE A 56 -8.55 -2.56 5.08
N THR A 57 -7.99 -3.03 3.99
CA THR A 57 -7.21 -2.20 3.08
C THR A 57 -8.11 -1.18 2.41
N ALA A 58 -7.75 0.10 2.51
CA ALA A 58 -8.46 1.17 1.83
C ALA A 58 -8.18 1.13 0.33
N ASP A 59 -9.17 1.47 -0.47
CA ASP A 59 -8.98 1.69 -1.89
C ASP A 59 -8.14 2.95 -2.12
N ARG A 60 -7.18 2.84 -3.03
CA ARG A 60 -6.39 3.96 -3.52
C ARG A 60 -7.25 4.82 -4.44
N GLY A 61 -7.04 6.15 -4.42
CA GLY A 61 -7.77 7.08 -5.28
C GLY A 61 -7.58 6.77 -6.77
N ASP A 62 -8.63 7.01 -7.56
CA ASP A 62 -8.58 6.81 -9.00
C ASP A 62 -7.77 7.92 -9.68
N ILE A 63 -7.06 7.58 -10.76
CA ILE A 63 -6.41 8.55 -11.64
C ILE A 63 -7.19 8.58 -12.94
N THR A 64 -7.64 9.77 -13.34
CA THR A 64 -8.43 9.98 -14.54
C THR A 64 -7.76 10.98 -15.48
N ASP A 65 -8.09 10.89 -16.77
CA ASP A 65 -7.75 11.91 -17.77
C ASP A 65 -8.59 13.19 -17.61
N VAL A 66 -8.38 14.16 -18.49
CA VAL A 66 -9.13 15.44 -18.49
C VAL A 66 -10.62 15.25 -18.73
N ASN A 67 -11.04 14.18 -19.39
CA ASN A 67 -12.43 13.87 -19.73
C ASN A 67 -13.10 12.94 -18.68
N GLY A 68 -12.36 12.51 -17.65
CA GLY A 68 -12.86 11.60 -16.61
C GLY A 68 -12.68 10.12 -16.96
N GLN A 69 -11.94 9.79 -18.02
CA GLN A 69 -11.59 8.43 -18.37
C GLN A 69 -10.64 7.84 -17.31
N VAL A 70 -10.98 6.69 -16.74
CA VAL A 70 -10.21 6.07 -15.68
C VAL A 70 -8.95 5.43 -16.27
N LEU A 71 -7.78 5.91 -15.85
CA LEU A 71 -6.46 5.41 -16.23
C LEU A 71 -5.96 4.36 -15.25
N ALA A 72 -6.12 4.63 -13.97
CA ALA A 72 -5.76 3.71 -12.89
C ALA A 72 -6.83 3.72 -11.80
N SER A 73 -7.20 2.54 -11.31
CA SER A 73 -8.21 2.35 -10.26
C SER A 73 -7.78 1.27 -9.27
N SER A 74 -8.51 1.15 -8.17
CA SER A 74 -8.38 0.01 -7.26
C SER A 74 -9.39 -1.07 -7.61
N VAL A 75 -8.95 -2.32 -7.59
CA VAL A 75 -9.82 -3.49 -7.74
C VAL A 75 -9.83 -4.29 -6.44
N THR A 76 -11.00 -4.78 -6.05
CA THR A 76 -11.15 -5.62 -4.88
C THR A 76 -10.62 -7.01 -5.17
N LEU A 77 -9.63 -7.43 -4.41
CA LEU A 77 -9.10 -8.78 -4.35
C LEU A 77 -9.26 -9.30 -2.92
N TYR A 78 -8.76 -10.50 -2.67
CA TYR A 78 -8.87 -11.13 -1.37
C TYR A 78 -7.53 -11.68 -0.91
N THR A 79 -7.31 -11.64 0.39
CA THR A 79 -6.22 -12.36 1.04
C THR A 79 -6.79 -13.56 1.77
N MET A 80 -6.25 -14.74 1.48
CA MET A 80 -6.65 -16.01 2.07
C MET A 80 -5.83 -16.30 3.31
N TYR A 81 -6.52 -16.64 4.40
CA TYR A 81 -5.94 -17.04 5.67
C TYR A 81 -6.40 -18.44 6.07
N CYS A 82 -5.64 -19.09 6.90
CA CYS A 82 -6.07 -20.32 7.58
C CYS A 82 -5.85 -20.24 9.09
N ARG A 83 -6.70 -20.96 9.83
CA ARG A 83 -6.48 -21.33 11.22
C ARG A 83 -6.05 -22.79 11.24
N PRO A 84 -4.77 -23.10 11.42
CA PRO A 84 -4.28 -24.48 11.33
C PRO A 84 -4.93 -25.45 12.31
N SER A 85 -5.41 -24.94 13.47
CA SER A 85 -6.15 -25.74 14.47
C SER A 85 -7.50 -26.25 13.97
N ASP A 86 -8.10 -25.55 13.01
CA ASP A 86 -9.49 -25.79 12.57
C ASP A 86 -9.52 -26.54 11.22
N VAL A 87 -8.33 -26.77 10.61
CA VAL A 87 -8.20 -27.48 9.34
C VAL A 87 -8.29 -28.99 9.58
N GLU A 88 -9.35 -29.63 9.09
CA GLU A 88 -9.58 -31.08 9.28
C GLU A 88 -8.70 -31.93 8.36
N ASN A 89 -8.59 -31.59 7.07
CA ASN A 89 -7.84 -32.35 6.07
C ASN A 89 -6.85 -31.45 5.30
N ALA A 90 -5.67 -31.20 5.90
CA ALA A 90 -4.67 -30.31 5.35
C ALA A 90 -4.12 -30.76 3.98
N GLU A 91 -4.13 -32.06 3.68
CA GLU A 91 -3.59 -32.59 2.41
C GLU A 91 -4.54 -32.33 1.25
N GLU A 92 -5.82 -32.68 1.43
CA GLU A 92 -6.87 -32.41 0.43
C GLU A 92 -7.04 -30.90 0.18
N THR A 93 -7.04 -30.10 1.26
CA THR A 93 -7.10 -28.65 1.18
C THR A 93 -5.91 -28.07 0.40
N ALA A 94 -4.69 -28.56 0.68
CA ALA A 94 -3.49 -28.11 -0.04
C ALA A 94 -3.52 -28.48 -1.52
N ASP A 95 -3.96 -29.72 -1.86
CA ASP A 95 -4.07 -30.18 -3.23
C ASP A 95 -5.04 -29.31 -4.02
N PHE A 96 -6.23 -29.07 -3.49
CA PHE A 96 -7.24 -28.27 -4.18
C PHE A 96 -6.83 -26.80 -4.34
N ILE A 97 -6.28 -26.19 -3.28
CA ILE A 97 -5.85 -24.77 -3.33
C ILE A 97 -4.64 -24.62 -4.28
N SER A 98 -3.71 -25.57 -4.29
CA SER A 98 -2.56 -25.60 -5.21
C SER A 98 -3.02 -25.63 -6.68
N ASP A 99 -4.02 -26.45 -7.00
CA ASP A 99 -4.59 -26.54 -8.35
C ASP A 99 -5.32 -25.28 -8.78
N VAL A 100 -6.05 -24.62 -7.86
CA VAL A 100 -6.84 -23.42 -8.19
C VAL A 100 -5.96 -22.16 -8.32
N LEU A 101 -4.96 -22.01 -7.46
CA LEU A 101 -4.14 -20.79 -7.36
C LEU A 101 -2.74 -20.92 -7.98
N ASP A 102 -2.37 -22.08 -8.52
CA ASP A 102 -1.03 -22.39 -9.03
C ASP A 102 0.10 -22.07 -8.02
N ILE A 103 -0.11 -22.47 -6.76
CA ILE A 103 0.84 -22.23 -5.66
C ILE A 103 1.50 -23.57 -5.27
N ASP A 104 2.77 -23.50 -4.85
CA ASP A 104 3.50 -24.68 -4.38
C ASP A 104 2.75 -25.38 -3.22
N ARG A 105 2.35 -26.62 -3.49
CA ARG A 105 1.70 -27.54 -2.55
C ARG A 105 2.47 -27.69 -1.24
N THR A 106 3.80 -27.78 -1.32
CA THR A 106 4.65 -28.00 -0.13
C THR A 106 4.61 -26.80 0.81
N LEU A 107 4.61 -25.59 0.23
CA LEU A 107 4.46 -24.35 0.98
C LEU A 107 3.11 -24.27 1.67
N LEU A 108 2.03 -24.60 0.95
CA LEU A 108 0.67 -24.63 1.49
C LEU A 108 0.54 -25.64 2.65
N LEU A 109 1.03 -26.86 2.47
CA LEU A 109 1.01 -27.87 3.52
C LEU A 109 1.76 -27.44 4.79
N THR A 110 2.90 -26.78 4.63
CA THR A 110 3.68 -26.27 5.75
C THR A 110 2.90 -25.24 6.55
N ARG A 111 2.17 -24.37 5.86
CA ARG A 111 1.34 -23.31 6.48
C ARG A 111 0.07 -23.90 7.11
N LEU A 112 -0.59 -24.84 6.43
CA LEU A 112 -1.81 -25.49 6.92
C LEU A 112 -1.55 -26.38 8.15
N LYS A 113 -0.37 -27.01 8.24
CA LYS A 113 0.05 -27.85 9.39
C LYS A 113 0.83 -27.07 10.46
N GLY A 114 0.86 -25.75 10.40
CA GLY A 114 1.59 -24.89 11.34
C GLY A 114 1.17 -25.14 12.80
N LYS A 115 2.14 -25.52 13.66
CA LYS A 115 1.87 -25.76 15.08
C LYS A 115 2.16 -24.50 15.90
N GLY A 116 1.22 -24.17 16.80
CA GLY A 116 1.39 -23.05 17.73
C GLY A 116 1.15 -21.66 17.14
N VAL A 117 0.59 -21.58 15.92
CA VAL A 117 0.19 -20.35 15.27
C VAL A 117 -1.34 -20.35 15.20
N SER A 118 -1.96 -19.33 15.75
CA SER A 118 -3.42 -19.19 15.73
C SER A 118 -3.96 -18.94 14.33
N GLU A 119 -3.19 -18.22 13.50
CA GLU A 119 -3.59 -17.84 12.14
C GLU A 119 -2.38 -17.67 11.23
N THR A 120 -2.50 -18.11 9.98
CA THR A 120 -1.45 -17.97 8.96
C THR A 120 -2.04 -17.50 7.64
N ARG A 121 -1.39 -16.52 7.00
CA ARG A 121 -1.74 -16.07 5.66
C ARG A 121 -1.25 -17.09 4.63
N LEU A 122 -2.15 -17.63 3.81
CA LEU A 122 -1.83 -18.58 2.74
C LEU A 122 -1.43 -17.88 1.44
N CYS A 123 -2.28 -16.98 0.94
CA CYS A 123 -2.06 -16.27 -0.32
C CYS A 123 -2.66 -14.87 -0.28
N ARG A 124 -2.10 -13.95 -1.07
CA ARG A 124 -2.65 -12.59 -1.32
C ARG A 124 -3.13 -12.47 -2.77
N LYS A 125 -3.96 -11.45 -2.96
CA LYS A 125 -4.44 -11.05 -4.30
C LYS A 125 -5.24 -12.14 -5.02
N VAL A 126 -5.98 -12.94 -4.26
CA VAL A 126 -6.92 -13.93 -4.77
C VAL A 126 -8.09 -13.20 -5.44
N THR A 127 -8.43 -13.59 -6.65
CA THR A 127 -9.56 -13.03 -7.38
C THR A 127 -10.90 -13.47 -6.80
N ARG A 128 -11.97 -12.79 -7.18
CA ARG A 128 -13.33 -13.17 -6.74
C ARG A 128 -13.73 -14.57 -7.23
N GLU A 129 -13.32 -14.94 -8.44
CA GLU A 129 -13.65 -16.23 -9.03
C GLU A 129 -12.94 -17.37 -8.31
N GLU A 130 -11.64 -17.24 -8.07
CA GLU A 130 -10.85 -18.19 -7.30
C GLU A 130 -11.38 -18.35 -5.86
N LYS A 131 -11.71 -17.21 -5.21
CA LYS A 131 -12.34 -17.23 -3.89
C LYS A 131 -13.62 -18.04 -3.88
N LEU A 132 -14.56 -17.77 -4.80
CA LEU A 132 -15.82 -18.49 -4.88
C LEU A 132 -15.62 -20.00 -5.17
N THR A 133 -14.62 -20.34 -5.97
CA THR A 133 -14.25 -21.73 -6.27
C THR A 133 -13.77 -22.44 -5.01
N ILE A 134 -12.93 -21.79 -4.20
CA ILE A 134 -12.42 -22.37 -2.94
C ILE A 134 -13.53 -22.45 -1.88
N GLU A 135 -14.34 -21.38 -1.73
CA GLU A 135 -15.47 -21.36 -0.81
C GLU A 135 -16.54 -22.43 -1.13
N SER A 136 -16.69 -22.83 -2.38
CA SER A 136 -17.64 -23.88 -2.78
C SER A 136 -17.35 -25.26 -2.16
N ARG A 137 -16.12 -25.47 -1.67
CA ARG A 137 -15.72 -26.72 -0.99
C ARG A 137 -15.88 -26.69 0.54
N ASP A 138 -16.18 -25.52 1.09
CA ASP A 138 -16.40 -25.32 2.54
C ASP A 138 -15.29 -25.93 3.43
N PHE A 139 -14.03 -25.65 3.09
CA PHE A 139 -12.89 -26.11 3.86
C PHE A 139 -12.85 -25.45 5.25
N SER A 140 -12.92 -26.29 6.31
CA SER A 140 -12.81 -25.82 7.68
C SER A 140 -11.51 -25.06 7.93
N GLY A 141 -11.59 -23.93 8.63
CA GLY A 141 -10.43 -23.14 9.01
C GLY A 141 -9.85 -22.24 7.90
N ILE A 142 -10.44 -22.21 6.70
CA ILE A 142 -10.06 -21.29 5.61
C ILE A 142 -11.06 -20.12 5.56
N TYR A 143 -10.54 -18.89 5.46
CA TYR A 143 -11.36 -17.70 5.29
C TYR A 143 -10.64 -16.61 4.50
N PHE A 144 -11.41 -15.63 4.04
CA PHE A 144 -10.93 -14.56 3.18
C PHE A 144 -11.21 -13.19 3.80
N THR A 145 -10.23 -12.30 3.69
CA THR A 145 -10.39 -10.88 4.00
C THR A 145 -10.30 -10.06 2.72
N ALA A 146 -11.05 -8.96 2.66
CA ALA A 146 -10.96 -8.05 1.53
C ALA A 146 -9.55 -7.42 1.47
N ASP A 147 -8.97 -7.42 0.30
CA ASP A 147 -7.71 -6.76 -0.06
C ASP A 147 -7.95 -5.86 -1.27
N SER A 148 -7.06 -4.94 -1.55
CA SER A 148 -7.15 -4.02 -2.68
C SER A 148 -5.88 -4.09 -3.51
N ALA A 149 -6.00 -4.07 -4.84
CA ALA A 149 -4.86 -3.97 -5.73
C ALA A 149 -5.03 -2.82 -6.70
N ARG A 150 -3.92 -2.23 -7.12
CA ARG A 150 -3.90 -1.24 -8.18
C ARG A 150 -4.07 -1.93 -9.53
N TYR A 151 -4.91 -1.36 -10.39
CA TYR A 151 -5.15 -1.84 -11.74
C TYR A 151 -5.07 -0.68 -12.73
N TYR A 152 -4.34 -0.88 -13.81
CA TYR A 152 -4.11 0.09 -14.88
C TYR A 152 -4.88 -0.34 -16.12
N ASN A 153 -5.92 0.42 -16.46
CA ASN A 153 -6.91 0.02 -17.46
C ASN A 153 -6.35 -0.18 -18.86
N TYR A 154 -5.18 0.40 -19.15
CA TYR A 154 -4.58 0.40 -20.49
C TYR A 154 -3.18 -0.19 -20.55
N GLY A 155 -2.80 -0.98 -19.55
CA GLY A 155 -1.55 -1.74 -19.53
C GLY A 155 -0.31 -0.86 -19.68
N ASP A 156 0.27 -0.81 -20.88
CA ASP A 156 1.51 -0.09 -21.20
C ASP A 156 1.33 1.42 -21.50
N PHE A 157 0.14 1.96 -21.22
CA PHE A 157 -0.22 3.35 -21.49
C PHE A 157 0.23 4.27 -20.35
N LEU A 158 0.88 5.39 -20.69
CA LEU A 158 1.39 6.38 -19.72
C LEU A 158 2.36 5.77 -18.68
N THR A 159 3.08 4.72 -19.03
CA THR A 159 3.86 3.90 -18.10
C THR A 159 4.75 4.73 -17.17
N GLN A 160 5.62 5.58 -17.74
CA GLN A 160 6.57 6.37 -16.96
C GLN A 160 5.90 7.51 -16.20
N LEU A 161 4.81 8.06 -16.75
CA LEU A 161 4.08 9.15 -16.10
C LEU A 161 3.26 8.65 -14.92
N LEU A 162 2.43 7.62 -15.12
CA LEU A 162 1.63 7.04 -14.06
C LEU A 162 2.53 6.42 -13.00
N GLY A 163 3.50 5.61 -13.43
CA GLY A 163 4.29 4.78 -12.55
C GLY A 163 3.46 3.62 -11.99
N PHE A 164 3.99 2.95 -10.99
CA PHE A 164 3.37 1.74 -10.42
C PHE A 164 3.45 1.71 -8.89
N THR A 165 2.70 0.80 -8.31
CA THR A 165 2.69 0.52 -6.87
C THR A 165 3.31 -0.84 -6.56
N ASP A 166 3.72 -1.03 -5.31
CA ASP A 166 4.09 -2.34 -4.78
C ASP A 166 2.84 -3.17 -4.40
N ILE A 167 3.09 -4.36 -3.85
CA ILE A 167 2.03 -5.27 -3.41
C ILE A 167 1.17 -4.70 -2.26
N ASP A 168 1.70 -3.71 -1.53
CA ASP A 168 1.02 -3.04 -0.42
C ASP A 168 0.34 -1.73 -0.87
N ASN A 169 0.20 -1.53 -2.20
CA ASN A 169 -0.37 -0.35 -2.83
C ASN A 169 0.39 0.97 -2.54
N LYS A 170 1.69 0.92 -2.21
CA LYS A 170 2.55 2.10 -2.07
C LYS A 170 3.16 2.46 -3.42
N GLY A 171 3.11 3.73 -3.78
CA GLY A 171 3.70 4.24 -5.02
C GLY A 171 5.22 4.01 -5.06
N GLN A 172 5.73 3.48 -6.18
CA GLN A 172 7.14 3.18 -6.39
C GLN A 172 7.79 4.09 -7.43
N SER A 173 7.01 4.61 -8.38
CA SER A 173 7.48 5.50 -9.44
C SER A 173 6.38 6.44 -9.94
N GLY A 174 6.73 7.42 -10.77
CA GLY A 174 5.80 8.32 -11.45
C GLY A 174 4.88 9.11 -10.53
N LEU A 175 3.67 9.38 -11.00
CA LEU A 175 2.62 10.07 -10.23
C LEU A 175 2.14 9.26 -9.04
N GLU A 176 2.16 7.93 -9.13
CA GLU A 176 1.83 7.05 -8.02
C GLU A 176 2.74 7.29 -6.80
N LEU A 177 4.05 7.48 -7.02
CA LEU A 177 5.00 7.81 -5.96
C LEU A 177 4.86 9.26 -5.51
N TYR A 178 4.82 10.20 -6.47
CA TYR A 178 4.84 11.62 -6.15
C TYR A 178 3.61 12.06 -5.34
N TYR A 179 2.43 11.52 -5.69
CA TYR A 179 1.17 11.80 -5.01
C TYR A 179 0.72 10.69 -4.05
N ASP A 180 1.62 9.80 -3.64
CA ASP A 180 1.31 8.66 -2.78
C ASP A 180 0.51 9.07 -1.53
N LYS A 181 0.93 10.13 -0.86
CA LYS A 181 0.27 10.68 0.33
C LYS A 181 -1.21 11.02 0.13
N TYR A 182 -1.60 11.42 -1.08
CA TYR A 182 -2.98 11.82 -1.39
C TYR A 182 -3.78 10.65 -1.96
N LEU A 183 -3.13 9.83 -2.79
CA LEU A 183 -3.76 8.68 -3.43
C LEU A 183 -4.02 7.55 -2.44
N THR A 184 -3.14 7.36 -1.46
CA THR A 184 -3.29 6.33 -0.43
C THR A 184 -4.44 6.68 0.50
N GLY A 185 -5.39 5.76 0.68
CA GLY A 185 -6.48 5.86 1.63
C GLY A 185 -6.02 5.65 3.08
N LYS A 186 -6.97 5.69 3.99
CA LYS A 186 -6.75 5.31 5.38
C LYS A 186 -7.39 3.95 5.61
N ASN A 187 -6.58 2.97 5.99
CA ASN A 187 -7.07 1.63 6.27
C ASN A 187 -8.08 1.66 7.41
N GLY A 188 -9.11 0.84 7.28
CA GLY A 188 -10.04 0.54 8.36
C GLY A 188 -9.51 -0.61 9.20
N TYR A 189 -10.18 -0.84 10.31
CA TYR A 189 -9.89 -1.97 11.18
C TYR A 189 -11.17 -2.42 11.91
N SER A 190 -11.25 -3.70 12.18
CA SER A 190 -12.23 -4.25 13.09
C SER A 190 -11.51 -4.85 14.27
N TYR A 191 -11.90 -4.42 15.45
CA TYR A 191 -11.50 -5.05 16.70
C TYR A 191 -12.65 -5.93 17.19
N THR A 192 -12.39 -7.21 17.36
CA THR A 192 -13.32 -8.13 17.99
C THR A 192 -12.64 -8.73 19.20
N GLU A 193 -13.32 -8.72 20.35
CA GLU A 193 -12.81 -9.38 21.55
C GLU A 193 -12.74 -10.89 21.34
N THR A 194 -11.57 -11.45 21.60
CA THR A 194 -11.31 -12.89 21.45
C THR A 194 -10.83 -13.49 22.77
N ASP A 195 -11.03 -14.80 22.93
CA ASP A 195 -10.39 -15.56 23.99
C ASP A 195 -8.87 -15.73 23.73
N LEU A 196 -8.16 -16.34 24.69
CA LEU A 196 -6.71 -16.61 24.58
C LEU A 196 -6.33 -17.55 23.42
N ILE A 197 -7.31 -18.19 22.79
CA ILE A 197 -7.13 -19.11 21.65
C ILE A 197 -7.50 -18.41 20.34
N GLY A 198 -7.98 -17.15 20.39
CA GLY A 198 -8.37 -16.35 19.23
C GLY A 198 -9.81 -16.62 18.73
N ARG A 199 -10.70 -17.21 19.54
CA ARG A 199 -12.12 -17.38 19.21
C ARG A 199 -12.87 -16.14 19.63
N GLU A 200 -13.77 -15.67 18.79
CA GLU A 200 -14.65 -14.54 19.10
C GLU A 200 -15.52 -14.85 20.34
N LEU A 201 -15.60 -13.90 21.26
CA LEU A 201 -16.48 -14.01 22.42
C LEU A 201 -17.91 -13.71 21.98
N GLU A 202 -18.88 -14.58 22.35
CA GLU A 202 -20.28 -14.42 21.96
C GLU A 202 -20.90 -13.09 22.44
N ASP A 203 -20.42 -12.55 23.59
CA ASP A 203 -20.83 -11.26 24.15
C ASP A 203 -19.75 -10.17 24.02
N GLY A 204 -18.72 -10.37 23.16
CA GLY A 204 -17.60 -9.44 22.97
C GLY A 204 -18.01 -8.20 22.15
N ASP A 205 -17.48 -7.04 22.52
CA ASP A 205 -17.67 -5.81 21.77
C ASP A 205 -16.89 -5.86 20.44
N THR A 206 -17.58 -5.56 19.33
CA THR A 206 -16.97 -5.42 18.03
C THR A 206 -16.90 -3.93 17.65
N TYR A 207 -15.68 -3.43 17.47
CA TYR A 207 -15.43 -2.07 17.03
C TYR A 207 -15.02 -2.07 15.56
N TYR A 208 -15.80 -1.42 14.72
CA TYR A 208 -15.54 -1.31 13.29
C TYR A 208 -15.24 0.13 12.90
N VAL A 209 -14.07 0.37 12.27
CA VAL A 209 -13.70 1.63 11.64
C VAL A 209 -13.61 1.38 10.14
N ALA A 210 -14.50 1.99 9.39
CA ALA A 210 -14.53 1.84 7.94
C ALA A 210 -13.25 2.42 7.29
N PRO A 211 -12.70 1.76 6.25
CA PRO A 211 -11.62 2.32 5.47
C PRO A 211 -12.09 3.58 4.73
N VAL A 212 -11.20 4.55 4.57
CA VAL A 212 -11.46 5.79 3.83
C VAL A 212 -10.64 5.75 2.54
N LYS A 213 -11.32 5.77 1.38
CA LYS A 213 -10.69 5.79 0.06
C LYS A 213 -9.76 7.01 -0.07
N GLY A 214 -8.65 6.84 -0.80
CA GLY A 214 -7.75 7.93 -1.17
C GLY A 214 -8.40 8.97 -2.07
N MET A 215 -7.76 10.11 -2.20
CA MET A 215 -8.26 11.20 -3.06
C MET A 215 -8.09 10.84 -4.54
N ASN A 216 -9.11 11.08 -5.34
CA ASN A 216 -9.00 10.91 -6.79
C ASN A 216 -8.16 12.03 -7.40
N MET A 217 -7.40 11.69 -8.44
CA MET A 217 -6.58 12.63 -9.20
C MET A 217 -7.11 12.75 -10.63
N ARG A 218 -7.29 13.97 -11.10
CA ARG A 218 -7.61 14.26 -12.49
C ARG A 218 -6.42 14.93 -13.17
N LEU A 219 -5.94 14.31 -14.24
CA LEU A 219 -4.84 14.82 -15.05
C LEU A 219 -5.34 15.81 -16.10
N THR A 220 -4.42 16.60 -16.65
CA THR A 220 -4.67 17.43 -17.84
C THR A 220 -4.49 16.65 -19.15
N VAL A 221 -3.92 15.45 -19.06
CA VAL A 221 -3.70 14.56 -20.20
C VAL A 221 -5.03 14.17 -20.83
N ASP A 222 -5.10 14.25 -22.17
CA ASP A 222 -6.22 13.75 -22.97
C ASP A 222 -5.87 12.37 -23.53
N TYR A 223 -6.71 11.39 -23.24
CA TYR A 223 -6.50 9.99 -23.65
C TYR A 223 -6.27 9.87 -25.17
N THR A 224 -7.07 10.60 -25.97
CA THR A 224 -6.98 10.50 -27.44
C THR A 224 -5.65 11.08 -27.97
N VAL A 225 -5.26 12.23 -27.43
CA VAL A 225 -3.98 12.89 -27.80
C VAL A 225 -2.80 12.03 -27.36
N GLN A 226 -2.88 11.48 -26.15
CA GLN A 226 -1.85 10.57 -25.62
C GLN A 226 -1.72 9.31 -26.46
N ALA A 227 -2.81 8.67 -26.88
CA ALA A 227 -2.76 7.46 -27.71
C ALA A 227 -2.06 7.69 -29.06
N VAL A 228 -2.25 8.87 -29.65
CA VAL A 228 -1.54 9.26 -30.89
C VAL A 228 -0.06 9.45 -30.60
N ALA A 229 0.30 10.13 -29.49
CA ALA A 229 1.68 10.35 -29.09
C ALA A 229 2.41 9.04 -28.79
N GLU A 230 1.78 8.13 -28.04
CA GLU A 230 2.28 6.78 -27.71
C GLU A 230 2.62 5.99 -28.98
N LYS A 231 1.68 5.96 -29.91
CA LYS A 231 1.90 5.29 -31.19
C LYS A 231 3.09 5.91 -31.95
N ALA A 232 3.15 7.25 -32.01
CA ALA A 232 4.21 7.96 -32.73
C ALA A 232 5.60 7.68 -32.14
N VAL A 233 5.74 7.66 -30.81
CA VAL A 233 7.04 7.36 -30.16
C VAL A 233 7.44 5.91 -30.35
N ARG A 234 6.49 4.95 -30.26
CA ARG A 234 6.77 3.54 -30.56
C ARG A 234 7.21 3.31 -32.00
N ASP A 235 6.48 3.87 -32.95
CA ASP A 235 6.79 3.77 -34.39
C ASP A 235 8.18 4.39 -34.68
N ALA A 236 8.51 5.53 -34.07
CA ALA A 236 9.78 6.17 -34.21
C ALA A 236 10.94 5.36 -33.59
N CYS A 237 10.73 4.83 -32.38
CA CYS A 237 11.71 3.98 -31.69
C CYS A 237 12.05 2.76 -32.54
N ALA A 238 11.07 2.08 -33.10
CA ALA A 238 11.26 0.92 -33.97
C ALA A 238 11.90 1.28 -35.32
N ARG A 239 11.49 2.40 -35.92
CA ARG A 239 11.98 2.79 -37.24
C ARG A 239 13.44 3.20 -37.23
N TYR A 240 13.88 3.88 -36.17
CA TYR A 240 15.22 4.46 -36.10
C TYR A 240 16.16 3.67 -35.18
N ASP A 241 15.71 2.53 -34.65
CA ASP A 241 16.47 1.74 -33.67
C ASP A 241 16.99 2.61 -32.51
N ALA A 242 16.13 3.52 -32.05
CA ALA A 242 16.51 4.50 -31.04
C ALA A 242 16.44 3.86 -29.63
N LYS A 243 17.42 4.17 -28.79
CA LYS A 243 17.45 3.70 -27.39
C LYS A 243 16.21 4.17 -26.63
N SER A 244 15.78 5.40 -26.84
CA SER A 244 14.55 5.97 -26.29
C SER A 244 14.01 7.08 -27.17
N VAL A 245 12.70 7.28 -27.15
CA VAL A 245 12.01 8.39 -27.82
C VAL A 245 10.99 8.95 -26.85
N SER A 246 10.97 10.28 -26.69
CA SER A 246 10.00 10.98 -25.85
C SER A 246 9.22 12.00 -26.67
N CYS A 247 7.93 12.18 -26.31
CA CYS A 247 7.07 13.21 -26.88
C CYS A 247 6.30 13.91 -25.77
N VAL A 248 6.34 15.23 -25.75
CA VAL A 248 5.55 16.06 -24.83
C VAL A 248 4.71 17.03 -25.66
N MET A 249 3.40 17.05 -25.40
CA MET A 249 2.45 17.97 -26.03
C MET A 249 1.85 18.88 -24.97
N LEU A 250 1.95 20.18 -25.18
CA LEU A 250 1.43 21.20 -24.30
C LEU A 250 0.34 22.03 -25.02
N ASN A 251 -0.65 22.43 -24.25
CA ASN A 251 -1.54 23.51 -24.68
C ASN A 251 -0.81 24.84 -24.61
N ALA A 252 -0.67 25.54 -25.75
CA ALA A 252 0.12 26.76 -25.85
C ALA A 252 -0.45 27.93 -25.04
N ASP A 253 -1.76 27.96 -24.82
CA ASP A 253 -2.43 29.05 -24.11
C ASP A 253 -2.39 28.87 -22.59
N THR A 254 -2.43 27.62 -22.10
CA THR A 254 -2.58 27.31 -20.68
C THR A 254 -1.32 26.67 -20.06
N GLY A 255 -0.43 26.12 -20.86
CA GLY A 255 0.71 25.33 -20.43
C GLY A 255 0.34 23.92 -19.94
N ALA A 256 -0.95 23.54 -20.04
CA ALA A 256 -1.38 22.21 -19.61
C ALA A 256 -0.75 21.10 -20.46
N VAL A 257 -0.27 20.02 -19.83
CA VAL A 257 0.25 18.84 -20.50
C VAL A 257 -0.92 18.03 -21.06
N LEU A 258 -1.01 17.95 -22.40
CA LEU A 258 -2.05 17.18 -23.10
C LEU A 258 -1.63 15.74 -23.35
N ALA A 259 -0.34 15.52 -23.56
CA ALA A 259 0.26 14.21 -23.69
C ALA A 259 1.73 14.21 -23.26
N MET A 260 2.17 13.07 -22.73
CA MET A 260 3.55 12.81 -22.36
C MET A 260 3.83 11.33 -22.54
N ALA A 261 4.45 11.00 -23.70
CA ALA A 261 4.69 9.63 -24.13
C ALA A 261 6.19 9.33 -24.22
N GLN A 262 6.57 8.11 -23.91
CA GLN A 262 7.94 7.62 -24.01
C GLN A 262 7.95 6.16 -24.45
N ALA A 263 8.93 5.79 -25.27
CA ALA A 263 9.25 4.42 -25.63
C ALA A 263 10.72 4.13 -25.29
N PRO A 264 11.08 2.91 -24.84
CA PRO A 264 10.20 1.76 -24.61
C PRO A 264 9.28 1.92 -23.40
N SER A 265 8.14 1.22 -23.41
CA SER A 265 7.18 1.11 -22.30
C SER A 265 7.06 -0.35 -21.85
N TYR A 266 6.37 -0.60 -20.75
CA TYR A 266 6.07 -1.93 -20.22
C TYR A 266 4.67 -1.94 -19.61
N ASP A 267 4.07 -3.13 -19.46
CA ASP A 267 2.75 -3.26 -18.86
C ASP A 267 2.81 -2.99 -17.35
N LEU A 268 2.03 -2.01 -16.89
CA LEU A 268 1.93 -1.64 -15.47
C LEU A 268 1.23 -2.70 -14.61
N ASN A 269 0.46 -3.60 -15.23
CA ASN A 269 -0.16 -4.73 -14.54
C ASN A 269 0.76 -5.96 -14.46
N ASP A 270 1.77 -6.04 -15.35
CA ASP A 270 2.79 -7.12 -15.36
C ASP A 270 4.20 -6.52 -15.41
N ILE A 271 4.62 -6.01 -14.27
CA ILE A 271 5.89 -5.28 -14.14
C ILE A 271 7.06 -6.26 -14.20
N PRO A 272 8.04 -6.06 -15.14
CA PRO A 272 9.20 -6.93 -15.26
C PRO A 272 10.17 -6.73 -14.08
N ARG A 273 10.02 -7.52 -13.03
CA ARG A 273 10.80 -7.41 -11.78
C ARG A 273 12.09 -8.24 -11.78
N ASP A 274 12.34 -9.01 -12.84
CA ASP A 274 13.50 -9.89 -12.96
C ASP A 274 14.81 -9.10 -13.07
N ASP A 275 14.77 -7.92 -13.72
CA ASP A 275 15.89 -6.98 -13.79
C ASP A 275 15.50 -5.62 -13.22
N VAL A 276 15.81 -5.42 -11.93
CA VAL A 276 15.49 -4.18 -11.21
C VAL A 276 16.20 -2.96 -11.82
N ASN A 277 17.41 -3.11 -12.36
CA ASN A 277 18.14 -1.99 -12.96
C ASN A 277 17.47 -1.55 -14.26
N ALA A 278 17.14 -2.48 -15.13
CA ALA A 278 16.40 -2.20 -16.36
C ALA A 278 15.02 -1.60 -16.06
N LEU A 279 14.33 -2.10 -15.02
CA LEU A 279 13.06 -1.53 -14.59
C LEU A 279 13.20 -0.07 -14.11
N MET A 280 14.23 0.24 -13.33
CA MET A 280 14.47 1.61 -12.85
C MET A 280 14.81 2.55 -14.02
N GLU A 281 15.65 2.15 -14.97
CA GLU A 281 15.94 2.94 -16.16
C GLU A 281 14.68 3.19 -17.01
N ASN A 282 13.87 2.16 -17.24
CA ASN A 282 12.65 2.27 -18.04
C ASN A 282 11.50 2.98 -17.32
N SER A 283 11.56 3.10 -16.01
CA SER A 283 10.55 3.82 -15.20
C SER A 283 10.83 5.32 -15.10
N ALA A 284 12.04 5.75 -15.46
CA ALA A 284 12.40 7.16 -15.45
C ALA A 284 11.70 7.89 -16.60
N LEU A 285 11.10 9.04 -16.31
CA LEU A 285 10.46 9.90 -17.30
C LEU A 285 11.53 10.82 -17.93
N ALA A 286 12.21 10.34 -18.98
CA ALA A 286 13.36 10.98 -19.59
C ALA A 286 13.12 12.46 -19.98
N ALA A 287 11.90 12.79 -20.40
CA ALA A 287 11.51 14.16 -20.73
C ALA A 287 11.65 15.15 -19.54
N VAL A 288 11.71 14.64 -18.29
CA VAL A 288 11.82 15.44 -17.06
C VAL A 288 13.16 15.21 -16.36
N THR A 289 13.71 14.00 -16.44
CA THR A 289 14.89 13.59 -15.68
C THR A 289 16.20 13.73 -16.46
N ASP A 290 16.16 13.59 -17.79
CA ASP A 290 17.37 13.50 -18.59
C ASP A 290 17.84 14.87 -19.06
N MET A 291 19.14 15.08 -19.00
CA MET A 291 19.79 16.25 -19.58
C MET A 291 20.17 15.96 -21.04
N TYR A 292 19.90 16.89 -21.92
CA TYR A 292 20.26 16.80 -23.32
C TYR A 292 20.77 18.15 -23.86
N GLU A 293 21.52 18.11 -24.98
CA GLU A 293 21.95 19.30 -25.66
C GLU A 293 20.80 19.83 -26.55
N PRO A 294 20.14 20.95 -26.18
CA PRO A 294 18.89 21.36 -26.82
C PRO A 294 19.08 21.88 -28.26
N GLY A 295 20.27 22.33 -28.61
CA GLY A 295 20.54 22.91 -29.94
C GLY A 295 19.55 24.02 -30.28
N SER A 296 18.97 23.97 -31.54
CA SER A 296 18.02 24.98 -32.02
C SER A 296 16.70 25.03 -31.22
N THR A 297 16.36 24.03 -30.43
CA THR A 297 15.16 24.08 -29.59
C THR A 297 15.28 25.12 -28.49
N PHE A 298 16.48 25.45 -28.04
CA PHE A 298 16.75 26.54 -27.09
C PHE A 298 16.37 27.94 -27.61
N LYS A 299 16.23 28.11 -28.93
CA LYS A 299 15.81 29.37 -29.53
C LYS A 299 14.42 29.81 -29.10
N ILE A 300 13.54 28.86 -28.72
CA ILE A 300 12.21 29.18 -28.17
C ILE A 300 12.36 30.02 -26.90
N LEU A 301 13.23 29.58 -25.96
CA LEU A 301 13.50 30.31 -24.72
C LEU A 301 14.16 31.66 -25.00
N THR A 302 15.16 31.69 -25.90
CA THR A 302 15.82 32.93 -26.28
C THR A 302 14.83 33.95 -26.89
N SER A 303 13.92 33.48 -27.74
CA SER A 303 12.88 34.33 -28.33
C SER A 303 11.87 34.82 -27.28
N ALA A 304 11.44 33.94 -26.40
CA ALA A 304 10.52 34.33 -25.30
C ALA A 304 11.14 35.41 -24.39
N ILE A 305 12.39 35.23 -23.97
CA ILE A 305 13.13 36.22 -23.21
C ILE A 305 13.25 37.55 -23.98
N GLY A 306 13.57 37.48 -25.27
CA GLY A 306 13.70 38.67 -26.11
C GLY A 306 12.38 39.44 -26.27
N ILE A 307 11.24 38.74 -26.34
CA ILE A 307 9.91 39.35 -26.39
C ILE A 307 9.58 39.98 -25.03
N GLU A 308 9.77 39.24 -23.95
CA GLU A 308 9.48 39.67 -22.58
C GLU A 308 10.28 40.94 -22.18
N THR A 309 11.54 40.95 -22.54
CA THR A 309 12.43 42.10 -22.27
C THR A 309 12.23 43.26 -23.26
N GLY A 310 11.39 43.13 -24.30
CA GLY A 310 11.13 44.15 -25.30
C GLY A 310 12.28 44.39 -26.29
N VAL A 311 13.30 43.50 -26.29
CA VAL A 311 14.44 43.58 -27.21
C VAL A 311 14.05 43.14 -28.62
N ILE A 312 13.16 42.11 -28.72
CA ILE A 312 12.62 41.64 -30.01
C ILE A 312 11.43 42.52 -30.41
N LYS A 313 11.56 43.21 -31.54
CA LYS A 313 10.46 43.97 -32.14
C LYS A 313 9.77 43.09 -33.23
N ASN A 314 8.50 43.44 -33.53
CA ASN A 314 7.61 42.59 -34.33
C ASN A 314 8.05 42.34 -35.79
N SER A 315 9.13 42.96 -36.25
CA SER A 315 9.69 42.69 -37.59
C SER A 315 11.21 42.93 -37.64
N TYR A 316 11.92 41.95 -38.12
CA TYR A 316 13.33 42.06 -38.49
C TYR A 316 13.48 41.76 -39.96
N TYR A 317 14.16 42.60 -40.70
CA TYR A 317 14.55 42.32 -42.05
C TYR A 317 15.89 41.55 -42.01
N CYS A 318 15.87 40.32 -42.54
CA CYS A 318 17.08 39.55 -42.76
C CYS A 318 17.47 39.68 -44.21
N GLY A 319 18.58 40.34 -44.51
CA GLY A 319 19.11 40.57 -45.87
C GLY A 319 19.68 39.32 -46.55
N GLY A 320 19.51 38.14 -45.99
CA GLY A 320 19.97 36.86 -46.55
C GLY A 320 21.47 36.56 -46.43
N SER A 321 22.27 37.50 -45.94
CA SER A 321 23.68 37.28 -45.61
C SER A 321 24.05 37.98 -44.32
N CYS A 322 24.65 37.25 -43.41
CA CYS A 322 25.31 37.78 -42.22
C CYS A 322 26.83 37.56 -42.38
N THR A 323 27.58 38.63 -42.45
CA THR A 323 29.05 38.54 -42.32
C THR A 323 29.36 38.55 -40.83
N VAL A 324 29.94 37.47 -40.34
CA VAL A 324 30.44 37.37 -38.96
C VAL A 324 31.84 37.97 -38.93
#